data_da71ae3ea84971618088962aebe02e70
#
_entry.id   da71ae3ea84971618088962aebe02e70
#
_cell.length_a   1.000
_cell.length_b   1.000
_cell.length_c   1.000
_cell.angle_alpha   90.00
_cell.angle_beta   90.00
_cell.angle_gamma   90.00
#
_symmetry.space_group_name_H-M   'P 1'
#
loop_
_entity.id
_entity.type
_entity.pdbx_description
1 polymer ?
#
loop_
_entity_poly.entity_id
_entity_poly.type
_entity_poly.pdbx_seq_one_letter_code
_entity_poly.pdbx_strand_id
1 'polypeptide(L)'
;TEGHDIVAAIAEEHLTPKAKRKIKKLLDGRSIVYYSSWMDNIQNSPYWEDGYYKTKTWHYANVDKGHTYDTMQKNENGDVVTSLEFLTGQMTENYAALTDSMRVDYLKMIVHLVGDLHCPMHAGRLSDRGGNGTKVMWFRSETNLHSIWDSRMIDSARKWSYTEWCEQLDIADRKYRKEIMNGTYQDWFTETVEEAAKIYDYVESSSEIIPELSYQFV
;
A
#
# COMPACT_ATOMS: atom_id res chain seq x y z
N THR A 1 3.76 7.60 -4.50
CA THR A 1 2.71 7.80 -5.53
C THR A 1 1.58 8.69 -4.99
N GLU A 2 0.75 9.28 -5.86
CA GLU A 2 -0.41 10.09 -5.43
C GLU A 2 -1.40 9.28 -4.58
N GLY A 3 -1.53 7.97 -4.84
CA GLY A 3 -2.33 7.07 -4.01
C GLY A 3 -1.88 7.05 -2.55
N HIS A 4 -0.58 7.00 -2.30
CA HIS A 4 -0.04 7.09 -0.94
C HIS A 4 -0.30 8.44 -0.29
N ASP A 5 -0.24 9.53 -1.06
CA ASP A 5 -0.56 10.87 -0.55
C ASP A 5 -2.02 10.99 -0.12
N ILE A 6 -2.95 10.43 -0.91
CA ILE A 6 -4.39 10.37 -0.61
C ILE A 6 -4.63 9.58 0.69
N VAL A 7 -4.09 8.36 0.78
CA VAL A 7 -4.25 7.49 1.97
C VAL A 7 -3.71 8.18 3.22
N ALA A 8 -2.51 8.76 3.14
CA ALA A 8 -1.90 9.47 4.25
C ALA A 8 -2.69 10.72 4.66
N ALA A 9 -3.22 11.47 3.71
CA ALA A 9 -4.01 12.68 3.97
C ALA A 9 -5.33 12.34 4.67
N ILE A 10 -6.07 11.35 4.20
CA ILE A 10 -7.30 10.88 4.85
C ILE A 10 -6.99 10.38 6.27
N ALA A 11 -5.93 9.58 6.44
CA ALA A 11 -5.51 9.11 7.76
C ALA A 11 -5.17 10.28 8.72
N GLU A 12 -4.48 11.31 8.24
CA GLU A 12 -4.11 12.47 9.06
C GLU A 12 -5.33 13.26 9.56
N GLU A 13 -6.40 13.35 8.76
CA GLU A 13 -7.66 14.01 9.19
C GLU A 13 -8.38 13.23 10.29
N HIS A 14 -8.24 11.91 10.35
CA HIS A 14 -8.87 11.06 11.35
C HIS A 14 -8.01 10.79 12.60
N LEU A 15 -6.80 11.35 12.68
CA LEU A 15 -5.97 11.24 13.87
C LEU A 15 -6.62 11.97 15.06
N THR A 16 -6.52 11.35 16.25
CA THR A 16 -6.88 12.05 17.49
C THR A 16 -5.96 13.27 17.69
N PRO A 17 -6.43 14.35 18.36
CA PRO A 17 -5.58 15.51 18.63
C PRO A 17 -4.27 15.17 19.35
N LYS A 18 -4.29 14.11 20.19
CA LYS A 18 -3.09 13.62 20.88
C LYS A 18 -2.12 12.96 19.90
N ALA A 19 -2.61 12.10 19.01
CA ALA A 19 -1.80 11.44 17.99
C ALA A 19 -1.21 12.47 17.00
N LYS A 20 -2.03 13.39 16.50
CA LYS A 20 -1.61 14.47 15.59
C LYS A 20 -0.45 15.30 16.17
N ARG A 21 -0.55 15.69 17.46
CA ARG A 21 0.55 16.42 18.13
C ARG A 21 1.83 15.59 18.29
N LYS A 22 1.70 14.31 18.65
CA LYS A 22 2.87 13.41 18.82
C LYS A 22 3.58 13.16 17.48
N ILE A 23 2.82 12.86 16.44
CA ILE A 23 3.33 12.61 15.09
C ILE A 23 4.02 13.87 14.56
N LYS A 24 3.37 15.03 14.68
CA LYS A 24 3.95 16.31 14.25
C LYS A 24 5.26 16.61 14.95
N LYS A 25 5.37 16.31 16.26
CA LYS A 25 6.63 16.46 17.00
C LYS A 25 7.70 15.48 16.50
N LEU A 26 7.33 14.22 16.25
CA LEU A 26 8.23 13.17 15.79
C LEU A 26 8.78 13.46 14.39
N LEU A 27 7.95 14.03 13.53
CA LEU A 27 8.29 14.37 12.13
C LEU A 27 8.78 15.82 11.95
N ASP A 28 9.25 16.46 13.01
CA ASP A 28 9.77 17.83 12.98
C ASP A 28 8.81 18.84 12.29
N GLY A 29 7.56 18.78 12.67
CA GLY A 29 6.51 19.68 12.19
C GLY A 29 5.87 19.31 10.84
N ARG A 30 6.37 18.28 10.15
CA ARG A 30 5.85 17.85 8.85
C ARG A 30 4.62 16.94 8.98
N SER A 31 3.79 16.94 7.93
CA SER A 31 2.68 16.02 7.74
C SER A 31 3.19 14.61 7.41
N ILE A 32 2.39 13.58 7.72
CA ILE A 32 2.66 12.21 7.26
C ILE A 32 2.57 12.10 5.73
N VAL A 33 1.80 12.94 5.06
CA VAL A 33 1.71 13.02 3.60
C VAL A 33 3.08 13.30 2.97
N TYR A 34 3.89 14.18 3.59
CA TYR A 34 5.22 14.48 3.10
C TYR A 34 6.14 13.24 3.02
N TYR A 35 5.86 12.24 3.85
CA TYR A 35 6.64 11.00 3.92
C TYR A 35 5.93 9.78 3.34
N SER A 36 4.75 9.95 2.75
CA SER A 36 3.92 8.83 2.24
C SER A 36 4.65 7.91 1.26
N SER A 37 5.53 8.46 0.42
CA SER A 37 6.36 7.72 -0.55
C SER A 37 7.83 7.58 -0.13
N TRP A 38 8.16 7.87 1.14
CA TRP A 38 9.54 7.85 1.62
C TRP A 38 10.18 6.47 1.47
N MET A 39 9.43 5.40 1.70
CA MET A 39 9.95 4.04 1.67
C MET A 39 10.35 3.59 0.25
N ASP A 40 9.63 4.03 -0.78
CA ASP A 40 10.05 3.86 -2.17
C ASP A 40 11.31 4.65 -2.50
N ASN A 41 11.38 5.89 -2.00
CA ASN A 41 12.48 6.80 -2.31
C ASN A 41 13.79 6.38 -1.63
N ILE A 42 13.74 5.70 -0.50
CA ILE A 42 14.93 5.27 0.24
C ILE A 42 15.79 4.30 -0.56
N GLN A 43 15.21 3.58 -1.52
CA GLN A 43 15.93 2.67 -2.42
C GLN A 43 17.00 3.39 -3.24
N ASN A 44 16.87 4.70 -3.42
CA ASN A 44 17.81 5.54 -4.14
C ASN A 44 18.79 6.26 -3.21
N SER A 45 18.80 5.94 -1.92
CA SER A 45 19.65 6.58 -0.93
C SER A 45 20.80 5.66 -0.50
N PRO A 46 21.94 6.20 -0.02
CA PRO A 46 23.03 5.41 0.55
C PRO A 46 22.58 4.52 1.73
N TYR A 47 21.54 4.92 2.46
CA TYR A 47 20.99 4.14 3.57
C TYR A 47 20.37 2.80 3.14
N TRP A 48 20.06 2.63 1.85
CA TRP A 48 19.57 1.37 1.31
C TRP A 48 20.52 0.20 1.57
N GLU A 49 21.82 0.42 1.40
CA GLU A 49 22.86 -0.60 1.62
C GLU A 49 23.08 -0.91 3.11
N ASP A 50 22.76 0.02 4.01
CA ASP A 50 22.93 -0.12 5.46
C ASP A 50 21.80 -0.91 6.17
N GLY A 51 21.11 -1.78 5.45
CA GLY A 51 20.12 -2.69 6.02
C GLY A 51 18.69 -2.51 5.51
N TYR A 52 18.36 -1.39 4.90
CA TYR A 52 17.04 -1.15 4.32
C TYR A 52 16.76 -1.98 3.05
N TYR A 53 17.76 -2.53 2.39
CA TYR A 53 17.58 -3.44 1.24
C TYR A 53 16.71 -4.65 1.58
N LYS A 54 16.69 -5.09 2.84
CA LYS A 54 15.85 -6.19 3.33
C LYS A 54 14.37 -5.81 3.32
N THR A 55 14.04 -4.53 3.37
CA THR A 55 12.65 -4.03 3.38
C THR A 55 12.01 -4.07 2.00
N LYS A 56 12.74 -4.41 0.94
CA LYS A 56 12.22 -4.51 -0.42
C LYS A 56 11.01 -5.45 -0.53
N THR A 57 11.01 -6.55 0.21
CA THR A 57 9.92 -7.53 0.20
C THR A 57 8.76 -7.13 1.10
N TRP A 58 8.94 -6.11 1.92
CA TRP A 58 7.92 -5.63 2.85
C TRP A 58 6.75 -4.92 2.16
N HIS A 59 6.94 -4.46 0.91
CA HIS A 59 5.92 -3.75 0.15
C HIS A 59 4.78 -4.65 -0.34
N TYR A 60 4.94 -5.97 -0.37
CA TYR A 60 3.99 -6.89 -0.98
C TYR A 60 3.98 -8.27 -0.32
N ALA A 61 2.95 -9.04 -0.64
CA ALA A 61 2.90 -10.48 -0.40
C ALA A 61 2.21 -11.14 -1.60
N ASN A 62 2.95 -11.94 -2.37
CA ASN A 62 2.42 -12.51 -3.60
C ASN A 62 1.63 -13.79 -3.32
N VAL A 63 0.36 -13.82 -3.75
CA VAL A 63 -0.56 -14.94 -3.54
C VAL A 63 -1.00 -15.49 -4.90
N ASP A 64 -0.50 -16.67 -5.27
CA ASP A 64 -0.90 -17.34 -6.50
C ASP A 64 -2.33 -17.88 -6.43
N LYS A 65 -2.96 -18.10 -7.59
CA LYS A 65 -4.31 -18.63 -7.72
C LYS A 65 -4.47 -19.95 -6.94
N GLY A 66 -5.50 -20.02 -6.14
CA GLY A 66 -5.77 -21.20 -5.30
C GLY A 66 -5.01 -21.21 -3.96
N HIS A 67 -4.22 -20.20 -3.66
CA HIS A 67 -3.57 -20.01 -2.37
C HIS A 67 -4.25 -18.90 -1.56
N THR A 68 -3.95 -18.89 -0.27
CA THR A 68 -4.28 -17.82 0.68
C THR A 68 -2.98 -17.26 1.26
N TYR A 69 -3.07 -16.22 2.07
CA TYR A 69 -1.91 -15.71 2.79
C TYR A 69 -1.21 -16.82 3.61
N ASP A 70 -1.95 -17.74 4.23
CA ASP A 70 -1.38 -18.82 5.04
C ASP A 70 -0.68 -19.91 4.20
N THR A 71 -1.09 -20.10 2.95
CA THR A 71 -0.59 -21.18 2.06
C THR A 71 0.34 -20.66 0.96
N MET A 72 0.52 -19.35 0.84
CA MET A 72 1.44 -18.77 -0.12
C MET A 72 2.90 -19.08 0.21
N GLN A 73 3.77 -18.97 -0.77
CA GLN A 73 5.22 -19.02 -0.54
C GLN A 73 5.68 -17.79 0.25
N LYS A 74 6.10 -17.99 1.49
CA LYS A 74 6.60 -16.93 2.35
C LYS A 74 8.00 -16.48 1.95
N ASN A 75 8.29 -15.18 2.09
CA ASN A 75 9.62 -14.64 1.92
C ASN A 75 10.35 -14.65 3.28
N GLU A 76 11.61 -15.11 3.31
CA GLU A 76 12.43 -15.17 4.52
C GLU A 76 12.72 -13.79 5.14
N ASN A 77 12.69 -12.72 4.33
CA ASN A 77 12.87 -11.34 4.80
C ASN A 77 11.56 -10.66 5.23
N GLY A 78 10.45 -11.40 5.24
CA GLY A 78 9.13 -10.88 5.56
C GLY A 78 8.37 -10.34 4.35
N ASP A 79 7.15 -9.95 4.59
CA ASP A 79 6.17 -9.42 3.64
C ASP A 79 5.40 -8.24 4.26
N VAL A 80 4.45 -7.65 3.54
CA VAL A 80 3.71 -6.47 3.98
C VAL A 80 2.94 -6.70 5.29
N VAL A 81 2.38 -7.90 5.49
CA VAL A 81 1.60 -8.23 6.70
C VAL A 81 2.54 -8.36 7.91
N THR A 82 3.55 -9.24 7.82
CA THR A 82 4.50 -9.46 8.91
C THR A 82 5.28 -8.20 9.27
N SER A 83 5.59 -7.37 8.30
CA SER A 83 6.29 -6.11 8.52
C SER A 83 5.45 -5.08 9.25
N LEU A 84 4.16 -4.95 8.90
CA LEU A 84 3.24 -4.07 9.62
C LEU A 84 3.00 -4.56 11.05
N GLU A 85 2.84 -5.86 11.27
CA GLU A 85 2.75 -6.45 12.61
C GLU A 85 3.99 -6.13 13.45
N PHE A 86 5.18 -6.35 12.88
CA PHE A 86 6.45 -6.01 13.53
C PHE A 86 6.56 -4.53 13.87
N LEU A 87 6.37 -3.64 12.89
CA LEU A 87 6.54 -2.20 13.07
C LEU A 87 5.56 -1.62 14.08
N THR A 88 4.28 -2.02 14.02
CA THR A 88 3.27 -1.56 14.97
C THR A 88 3.49 -2.13 16.36
N GLY A 89 3.90 -3.38 16.49
CA GLY A 89 4.30 -3.98 17.75
C GLY A 89 5.46 -3.21 18.39
N GLN A 90 6.51 -2.87 17.62
CA GLN A 90 7.60 -2.03 18.11
C GLN A 90 7.14 -0.63 18.57
N MET A 91 6.25 0.00 17.80
CA MET A 91 5.74 1.35 18.09
C MET A 91 4.71 1.39 19.24
N THR A 92 4.15 0.27 19.66
CA THR A 92 3.19 0.18 20.78
C THR A 92 3.81 -0.44 22.03
N GLU A 93 4.40 -1.60 21.92
CA GLU A 93 4.88 -2.40 23.07
C GLU A 93 6.32 -2.03 23.48
N ASN A 94 7.17 -1.71 22.50
CA ASN A 94 8.60 -1.47 22.71
C ASN A 94 9.01 0.00 22.51
N TYR A 95 8.06 0.92 22.44
CA TYR A 95 8.31 2.33 22.06
C TYR A 95 9.42 2.99 22.88
N ALA A 96 9.50 2.69 24.19
CA ALA A 96 10.52 3.28 25.07
C ALA A 96 11.95 2.82 24.75
N ALA A 97 12.11 1.64 24.17
CA ALA A 97 13.40 1.09 23.81
C ALA A 97 13.91 1.57 22.42
N LEU A 98 13.03 2.16 21.62
CA LEU A 98 13.40 2.67 20.30
C LEU A 98 14.16 3.99 20.40
N THR A 99 15.15 4.18 19.53
CA THR A 99 15.77 5.50 19.31
C THR A 99 14.78 6.43 18.58
N ASP A 100 15.01 7.73 18.62
CA ASP A 100 14.17 8.69 17.90
C ASP A 100 14.23 8.47 16.38
N SER A 101 15.38 8.10 15.83
CA SER A 101 15.52 7.74 14.42
C SER A 101 14.66 6.53 14.07
N MET A 102 14.71 5.45 14.87
CA MET A 102 13.87 4.26 14.63
C MET A 102 12.39 4.58 14.68
N ARG A 103 11.95 5.41 15.63
CA ARG A 103 10.54 5.84 15.73
C ARG A 103 10.08 6.59 14.47
N VAL A 104 10.93 7.48 13.95
CA VAL A 104 10.66 8.23 12.72
C VAL A 104 10.57 7.30 11.53
N ASP A 105 11.54 6.41 11.36
CA ASP A 105 11.59 5.50 10.22
C ASP A 105 10.44 4.48 10.25
N TYR A 106 10.15 3.91 11.43
CA TYR A 106 9.02 2.98 11.57
C TYR A 106 7.68 3.65 11.29
N LEU A 107 7.48 4.90 11.73
CA LEU A 107 6.26 5.65 11.39
C LEU A 107 6.14 5.87 9.89
N LYS A 108 7.22 6.27 9.20
CA LYS A 108 7.22 6.45 7.74
C LYS A 108 6.92 5.15 7.00
N MET A 109 7.51 4.03 7.46
CA MET A 109 7.25 2.71 6.90
C MET A 109 5.79 2.30 7.09
N ILE A 110 5.22 2.46 8.29
CA ILE A 110 3.81 2.14 8.55
C ILE A 110 2.90 2.94 7.62
N VAL A 111 3.12 4.25 7.48
CA VAL A 111 2.31 5.11 6.60
C VAL A 111 2.33 4.61 5.15
N HIS A 112 3.48 4.21 4.66
CA HIS A 112 3.64 3.68 3.29
C HIS A 112 3.00 2.29 3.15
N LEU A 113 3.38 1.36 3.99
CA LEU A 113 3.00 -0.05 3.88
C LEU A 113 1.50 -0.31 4.08
N VAL A 114 0.80 0.53 4.84
CA VAL A 114 -0.67 0.45 4.92
C VAL A 114 -1.30 0.76 3.56
N GLY A 115 -0.76 1.69 2.79
CA GLY A 115 -1.17 1.94 1.41
C GLY A 115 -0.90 0.73 0.50
N ASP A 116 0.31 0.18 0.57
CA ASP A 116 0.71 -1.00 -0.21
C ASP A 116 -0.14 -2.23 0.10
N LEU A 117 -0.45 -2.46 1.39
CA LEU A 117 -1.27 -3.59 1.84
C LEU A 117 -2.65 -3.61 1.16
N HIS A 118 -3.21 -2.44 0.83
CA HIS A 118 -4.51 -2.32 0.18
C HIS A 118 -4.42 -2.19 -1.34
N CYS A 119 -3.21 -2.17 -1.92
CA CYS A 119 -3.05 -2.17 -3.38
C CYS A 119 -3.19 -3.61 -3.93
N PRO A 120 -4.18 -3.90 -4.80
CA PRO A 120 -4.42 -5.25 -5.29
C PRO A 120 -3.21 -5.92 -5.93
N MET A 121 -2.36 -5.18 -6.62
CA MET A 121 -1.19 -5.77 -7.27
C MET A 121 -0.03 -6.02 -6.31
N HIS A 122 -0.04 -5.46 -5.11
CA HIS A 122 0.86 -5.86 -4.02
C HIS A 122 0.44 -7.18 -3.34
N ALA A 123 -0.78 -7.64 -3.61
CA ALA A 123 -1.27 -9.00 -3.33
C ALA A 123 -1.34 -9.88 -4.60
N GLY A 124 -0.70 -9.45 -5.69
CA GLY A 124 -0.69 -10.12 -6.97
C GLY A 124 0.08 -11.44 -6.94
N ARG A 125 0.04 -12.19 -8.06
CA ARG A 125 0.62 -13.53 -8.14
C ARG A 125 2.15 -13.50 -8.14
N LEU A 126 2.77 -14.49 -7.51
CA LEU A 126 4.22 -14.68 -7.57
C LEU A 126 4.67 -15.02 -8.99
N SER A 127 3.89 -15.84 -9.69
CA SER A 127 4.15 -16.33 -11.05
C SER A 127 4.34 -15.22 -12.08
N ASP A 128 3.71 -14.05 -11.89
CA ASP A 128 3.85 -12.88 -12.76
C ASP A 128 4.47 -11.66 -12.05
N ARG A 129 5.06 -11.86 -10.89
CA ARG A 129 5.72 -10.81 -10.09
C ARG A 129 4.75 -9.67 -9.72
N GLY A 130 3.58 -10.03 -9.17
CA GLY A 130 2.57 -9.07 -8.75
C GLY A 130 1.98 -8.27 -9.92
N GLY A 131 1.71 -8.92 -11.05
CA GLY A 131 1.15 -8.27 -12.24
C GLY A 131 2.17 -7.56 -13.15
N ASN A 132 3.45 -7.51 -12.77
CA ASN A 132 4.49 -6.91 -13.63
C ASN A 132 4.74 -7.70 -14.90
N GLY A 133 4.51 -9.01 -14.88
CA GLY A 133 4.63 -9.90 -16.04
C GLY A 133 3.40 -9.92 -16.94
N THR A 134 2.25 -9.47 -16.47
CA THR A 134 0.98 -9.48 -17.18
C THR A 134 0.80 -8.20 -17.98
N LYS A 135 0.94 -8.29 -19.31
CA LYS A 135 0.76 -7.17 -20.23
C LYS A 135 -0.71 -6.87 -20.45
N VAL A 136 -1.05 -5.59 -20.44
CA VAL A 136 -2.39 -5.07 -20.67
C VAL A 136 -2.33 -3.74 -21.44
N MET A 137 -3.44 -3.37 -22.08
CA MET A 137 -3.61 -2.03 -22.63
C MET A 137 -4.34 -1.16 -21.60
N TRP A 138 -3.88 0.05 -21.40
CA TRP A 138 -4.55 1.07 -20.58
C TRP A 138 -4.80 2.30 -21.44
N PHE A 139 -6.06 2.57 -21.77
CA PHE A 139 -6.44 3.63 -22.70
C PHE A 139 -5.58 3.61 -23.99
N ARG A 140 -5.51 2.47 -24.65
CA ARG A 140 -4.74 2.23 -25.91
C ARG A 140 -3.22 2.32 -25.75
N SER A 141 -2.68 2.37 -24.54
CA SER A 141 -1.23 2.34 -24.28
C SER A 141 -0.84 1.02 -23.62
N GLU A 142 0.14 0.31 -24.20
CA GLU A 142 0.64 -0.93 -23.59
C GLU A 142 1.34 -0.62 -22.24
N THR A 143 1.03 -1.42 -21.26
CA THR A 143 1.61 -1.37 -19.92
C THR A 143 1.56 -2.76 -19.27
N ASN A 144 1.74 -2.84 -17.98
CA ASN A 144 1.50 -4.06 -17.18
C ASN A 144 0.43 -3.81 -16.12
N LEU A 145 -0.11 -4.91 -15.62
CA LEU A 145 -1.21 -4.89 -14.66
C LEU A 145 -0.82 -4.16 -13.36
N HIS A 146 0.38 -4.41 -12.86
CA HIS A 146 0.89 -3.76 -11.66
C HIS A 146 0.88 -2.23 -11.77
N SER A 147 1.44 -1.69 -12.84
CA SER A 147 1.54 -0.24 -13.05
C SER A 147 0.20 0.48 -13.09
N ILE A 148 -0.89 -0.20 -13.48
CA ILE A 148 -2.22 0.41 -13.48
C ILE A 148 -2.66 0.70 -12.06
N TRP A 149 -2.60 -0.28 -11.16
CA TRP A 149 -3.07 -0.15 -9.77
C TRP A 149 -2.10 0.64 -8.88
N ASP A 150 -0.81 0.54 -9.16
CA ASP A 150 0.19 1.26 -8.37
C ASP A 150 0.22 2.77 -8.66
N SER A 151 -0.14 3.20 -9.88
CA SER A 151 -0.08 4.63 -10.22
C SER A 151 -1.05 5.09 -11.30
N ARG A 152 -1.10 4.43 -12.47
CA ARG A 152 -1.73 4.97 -13.67
C ARG A 152 -3.23 5.21 -13.54
N MET A 153 -3.94 4.45 -12.71
CA MET A 153 -5.38 4.59 -12.55
C MET A 153 -5.72 5.96 -11.98
N ILE A 154 -5.06 6.37 -10.90
CA ILE A 154 -5.28 7.67 -10.28
C ILE A 154 -4.87 8.80 -11.23
N ASP A 155 -3.68 8.70 -11.84
CA ASP A 155 -3.14 9.70 -12.77
C ASP A 155 -4.06 9.92 -14.00
N SER A 156 -4.78 8.88 -14.43
CA SER A 156 -5.61 8.90 -15.63
C SER A 156 -7.07 9.28 -15.35
N ALA A 157 -7.59 8.92 -14.17
CA ALA A 157 -9.01 9.06 -13.84
C ALA A 157 -9.44 10.52 -13.77
N ARG A 158 -8.68 11.33 -13.07
CA ARG A 158 -8.95 12.75 -12.86
C ARG A 158 -7.64 13.53 -12.76
N LYS A 159 -7.67 14.81 -13.13
CA LYS A 159 -6.56 15.75 -12.90
C LYS A 159 -6.71 16.48 -11.56
N TRP A 160 -7.06 15.73 -10.55
CA TRP A 160 -7.21 16.24 -9.18
C TRP A 160 -5.90 16.13 -8.41
N SER A 161 -5.71 17.07 -7.48
CA SER A 161 -4.69 16.95 -6.45
C SER A 161 -5.12 15.90 -5.40
N TYR A 162 -4.17 15.41 -4.61
CA TYR A 162 -4.50 14.48 -3.53
C TYR A 162 -5.55 15.06 -2.54
N THR A 163 -5.61 16.37 -2.36
CA THR A 163 -6.62 17.03 -1.50
C THR A 163 -8.01 16.95 -2.08
N GLU A 164 -8.16 17.19 -3.39
CA GLU A 164 -9.45 17.05 -4.09
C GLU A 164 -9.92 15.59 -4.09
N TRP A 165 -8.97 14.61 -4.25
CA TRP A 165 -9.28 13.20 -4.08
C TRP A 165 -9.79 12.88 -2.67
N CYS A 166 -9.14 13.40 -1.62
CA CYS A 166 -9.57 13.18 -0.25
C CYS A 166 -10.99 13.68 0.00
N GLU A 167 -11.37 14.86 -0.49
CA GLU A 167 -12.72 15.41 -0.37
C GLU A 167 -13.78 14.50 -0.97
N GLN A 168 -13.45 13.74 -2.02
CA GLN A 168 -14.38 12.84 -2.70
C GLN A 168 -14.39 11.42 -2.13
N LEU A 169 -13.28 10.95 -1.59
CA LEU A 169 -13.12 9.58 -1.10
C LEU A 169 -13.37 9.43 0.39
N ASP A 170 -13.15 10.46 1.20
CA ASP A 170 -13.36 10.41 2.66
C ASP A 170 -14.84 10.59 3.02
N ILE A 171 -15.68 9.69 2.51
CA ILE A 171 -17.14 9.70 2.71
C ILE A 171 -17.62 8.72 3.79
N ALA A 172 -16.69 7.96 4.38
CA ALA A 172 -17.01 6.97 5.41
C ALA A 172 -17.51 7.64 6.68
N ASP A 173 -18.71 7.29 7.15
CA ASP A 173 -19.21 7.75 8.42
C ASP A 173 -18.46 7.13 9.61
N ARG A 174 -18.72 7.64 10.83
CA ARG A 174 -18.03 7.17 12.04
C ARG A 174 -18.30 5.69 12.35
N LYS A 175 -19.50 5.20 12.04
CA LYS A 175 -19.87 3.81 12.28
C LYS A 175 -19.10 2.89 11.34
N TYR A 176 -19.11 3.21 10.06
CA TYR A 176 -18.40 2.45 9.05
C TYR A 176 -16.88 2.45 9.30
N ARG A 177 -16.28 3.61 9.63
CA ARG A 177 -14.85 3.66 10.00
C ARG A 177 -14.51 2.75 11.16
N LYS A 178 -15.35 2.70 12.20
CA LYS A 178 -15.14 1.80 13.33
C LYS A 178 -15.23 0.33 12.93
N GLU A 179 -16.08 0.02 11.97
CA GLU A 179 -16.29 -1.33 11.46
C GLU A 179 -15.08 -1.81 10.65
N ILE A 180 -14.61 -1.03 9.67
CA ILE A 180 -13.44 -1.36 8.85
C ILE A 180 -12.13 -1.39 9.63
N MET A 181 -12.01 -0.65 10.73
CA MET A 181 -10.84 -0.69 11.61
C MET A 181 -10.81 -1.91 12.54
N ASN A 182 -11.86 -2.73 12.55
CA ASN A 182 -11.96 -3.90 13.39
C ASN A 182 -11.45 -5.13 12.65
N GLY A 183 -10.14 -5.33 12.66
CA GLY A 183 -9.50 -6.45 12.00
C GLY A 183 -7.99 -6.47 12.25
N THR A 184 -7.33 -7.48 11.74
CA THR A 184 -5.88 -7.61 11.71
C THR A 184 -5.34 -7.21 10.33
N TYR A 185 -4.03 -7.02 10.21
CA TYR A 185 -3.39 -6.80 8.91
C TYR A 185 -3.62 -7.98 7.96
N GLN A 186 -3.69 -9.20 8.47
CA GLN A 186 -4.01 -10.37 7.66
C GLN A 186 -5.46 -10.36 7.16
N ASP A 187 -6.42 -9.92 7.99
CA ASP A 187 -7.82 -9.79 7.55
C ASP A 187 -7.93 -8.79 6.41
N TRP A 188 -7.36 -7.60 6.57
CA TRP A 188 -7.36 -6.57 5.51
C TRP A 188 -6.61 -7.01 4.25
N PHE A 189 -5.48 -7.71 4.43
CA PHE A 189 -4.74 -8.25 3.28
C PHE A 189 -5.54 -9.33 2.55
N THR A 190 -6.35 -10.13 3.25
CA THR A 190 -7.23 -11.12 2.63
C THR A 190 -8.27 -10.46 1.71
N GLU A 191 -8.85 -9.34 2.13
CA GLU A 191 -9.74 -8.53 1.26
C GLU A 191 -9.01 -8.04 0.01
N THR A 192 -7.75 -7.61 0.15
CA THR A 192 -6.92 -7.18 -0.98
C THR A 192 -6.61 -8.33 -1.95
N VAL A 193 -6.37 -9.54 -1.44
CA VAL A 193 -6.21 -10.75 -2.28
C VAL A 193 -7.48 -11.06 -3.08
N GLU A 194 -8.65 -10.90 -2.46
CA GLU A 194 -9.94 -11.11 -3.14
C GLU A 194 -10.16 -10.10 -4.28
N GLU A 195 -9.79 -8.83 -4.07
CA GLU A 195 -9.85 -7.82 -5.13
C GLU A 195 -8.83 -8.12 -6.25
N ALA A 196 -7.61 -8.51 -5.91
CA ALA A 196 -6.62 -8.94 -6.89
C ALA A 196 -7.13 -10.12 -7.74
N ALA A 197 -7.78 -11.11 -7.11
CA ALA A 197 -8.35 -12.26 -7.82
C ALA A 197 -9.40 -11.84 -8.86
N LYS A 198 -10.30 -10.92 -8.54
CA LYS A 198 -11.31 -10.38 -9.48
C LYS A 198 -10.65 -9.71 -10.70
N ILE A 199 -9.58 -8.96 -10.47
CA ILE A 199 -8.81 -8.30 -11.53
C ILE A 199 -8.18 -9.33 -12.46
N TYR A 200 -7.52 -10.36 -11.90
CA TYR A 200 -6.94 -11.43 -12.70
C TYR A 200 -8.00 -12.22 -13.46
N ASP A 201 -9.13 -12.55 -12.84
CA ASP A 201 -10.23 -13.25 -13.52
C ASP A 201 -10.78 -12.44 -14.70
N TYR A 202 -10.88 -11.11 -14.57
CA TYR A 202 -11.25 -10.23 -15.67
C TYR A 202 -10.23 -10.31 -16.82
N VAL A 203 -8.94 -10.19 -16.54
CA VAL A 203 -7.87 -10.27 -17.54
C VAL A 203 -7.84 -11.64 -18.21
N GLU A 204 -7.96 -12.72 -17.45
CA GLU A 204 -7.97 -14.11 -17.96
C GLU A 204 -9.22 -14.44 -18.79
N SER A 205 -10.34 -13.77 -18.56
CA SER A 205 -11.58 -13.95 -19.33
C SER A 205 -11.56 -13.30 -20.71
N SER A 206 -10.59 -12.41 -20.96
CA SER A 206 -10.46 -11.73 -22.25
C SER A 206 -10.03 -12.70 -23.34
N SER A 207 -10.61 -12.56 -24.54
CA SER A 207 -10.17 -13.25 -25.76
C SER A 207 -9.02 -12.55 -26.46
N GLU A 208 -8.61 -11.37 -26.00
CA GLU A 208 -7.52 -10.60 -26.57
C GLU A 208 -6.16 -11.08 -26.05
N ILE A 209 -5.15 -11.03 -26.92
CA ILE A 209 -3.76 -11.40 -26.54
C ILE A 209 -3.22 -10.44 -25.47
N ILE A 210 -3.56 -9.15 -25.58
CA ILE A 210 -3.24 -8.11 -24.60
C ILE A 210 -4.56 -7.43 -24.23
N PRO A 211 -5.18 -7.80 -23.09
CA PRO A 211 -6.47 -7.27 -22.70
C PRO A 211 -6.49 -5.75 -22.53
N GLU A 212 -7.54 -5.10 -23.01
CA GLU A 212 -7.79 -3.67 -22.77
C GLU A 212 -8.47 -3.46 -21.42
N LEU A 213 -7.90 -2.59 -20.64
CA LEU A 213 -8.45 -2.08 -19.38
C LEU A 213 -8.67 -0.58 -19.53
N SER A 214 -9.80 -0.07 -19.06
CA SER A 214 -10.12 1.36 -19.19
C SER A 214 -11.14 1.81 -18.15
N TYR A 215 -12.18 2.53 -18.55
CA TYR A 215 -13.16 3.17 -17.67
C TYR A 215 -13.93 2.21 -16.74
N GLN A 216 -14.00 0.94 -17.00
CA GLN A 216 -14.66 -0.03 -16.12
C GLN A 216 -14.00 -0.14 -14.74
N PHE A 217 -12.79 0.37 -14.58
CA PHE A 217 -12.04 0.37 -13.31
C PHE A 217 -11.79 1.79 -12.75
N VAL A 218 -12.35 2.83 -13.36
CA VAL A 218 -12.15 4.24 -12.97
C VAL A 218 -13.41 4.85 -12.39
#